data_ae210371dcd81008460031505d875bf7
#
_entry.id   ae210371dcd81008460031505d875bf7
#
_cell.length_a   1.000
_cell.length_b   1.000
_cell.length_c   1.000
_cell.angle_alpha   90.00
_cell.angle_beta   90.00
_cell.angle_gamma   90.00
#
_symmetry.space_group_name_H-M   'P 1'
#
loop_
_entity.id
_entity.type
_entity.pdbx_description
1 polymer ?
#
loop_
_entity_poly.entity_id
_entity_poly.type
_entity_poly.pdbx_seq_one_letter_code
_entity_poly.pdbx_strand_id
1 'polypeptide(L)'
;MFKQSAWIAAVLLLCSLSSLAQKKPSASQRKAPAPAIRFQGAPQYTQEELLAAAGLTPGARLSAAQVKAHAKLLNDTGLFAVVKFSSDSKGLLFSLTPASQLFPIHLDNLPLQTGKELEARIHARFLLYHGLLPATGSILEGIRQMFEETLAAQGIKATVKAALTSDLGPQKITAIDFTITSPAVRIGPIQLSGVSPAMQAGANTLIAGQTGNAFDTENTAIGLEHAFEDFYQDQGYAAVQVAVTQIDPPVISDQGVAIPFAVAIKEGGVYKLGSIDYPADALVPRSEVQKVLSKYQSGSGRPLDLFLLAVRDAYHAHGYLDCSVVSHAAFNEATHIVNYSVAIDPGPVYQMASVHFDGAPDAMTARLTRLWKMAPGQPFDESYVSTFAARAQKQDKALAKWM
;
A
#
# COMPACT_ATOMS: atom_id res chain seq x y z
N MET A 1 16.77 -66.46 7.74
CA MET A 1 17.62 -67.47 8.41
C MET A 1 17.76 -67.05 9.86
N PHE A 2 17.33 -67.98 10.75
CA PHE A 2 17.64 -68.18 12.20
C PHE A 2 17.20 -67.03 13.12
N LYS A 3 16.11 -67.23 13.90
CA LYS A 3 15.73 -68.13 15.02
C LYS A 3 16.30 -67.65 16.38
N GLN A 4 15.34 -67.27 17.28
CA GLN A 4 15.03 -67.90 18.57
C GLN A 4 16.06 -67.67 19.68
N SER A 5 15.76 -67.49 20.96
CA SER A 5 14.73 -68.01 21.80
C SER A 5 14.68 -67.34 23.18
N ALA A 6 13.50 -67.40 23.76
CA ALA A 6 13.10 -67.18 25.14
C ALA A 6 13.97 -67.89 26.22
N TRP A 7 13.89 -67.42 27.47
CA TRP A 7 13.80 -68.27 28.67
C TRP A 7 13.09 -67.53 29.81
N ILE A 8 12.13 -68.24 30.39
CA ILE A 8 11.28 -67.98 31.53
C ILE A 8 12.04 -68.45 32.79
N ALA A 9 11.91 -67.69 33.92
CA ALA A 9 12.06 -68.32 35.23
C ALA A 9 11.16 -67.62 36.26
N ALA A 10 10.12 -68.30 36.68
CA ALA A 10 9.28 -67.97 37.81
C ALA A 10 9.93 -68.55 39.12
N VAL A 11 9.90 -67.69 40.17
CA VAL A 11 10.07 -68.23 41.54
C VAL A 11 9.00 -67.62 42.44
N LEU A 12 8.08 -68.53 42.90
CA LEU A 12 7.15 -68.32 44.01
C LEU A 12 7.91 -68.50 45.33
N LEU A 13 7.68 -67.64 46.32
CA LEU A 13 7.73 -68.01 47.74
C LEU A 13 6.83 -67.15 48.63
N LEU A 14 6.17 -67.78 49.50
CA LEU A 14 5.02 -67.46 50.34
C LEU A 14 5.32 -66.53 51.52
N CYS A 15 4.27 -65.80 51.90
CA CYS A 15 3.70 -65.50 53.21
C CYS A 15 4.59 -64.95 54.35
N SER A 16 4.21 -63.76 54.79
CA SER A 16 3.90 -63.52 56.21
C SER A 16 2.97 -62.29 56.36
N LEU A 17 1.81 -62.55 56.94
CA LEU A 17 0.84 -61.54 57.39
C LEU A 17 1.42 -60.78 58.57
N SER A 18 1.52 -59.46 58.47
CA SER A 18 1.62 -58.53 59.60
C SER A 18 0.66 -57.39 59.37
N SER A 19 -0.41 -57.38 60.12
CA SER A 19 -1.39 -56.30 60.22
C SER A 19 -0.73 -55.02 60.74
N LEU A 20 -0.68 -54.00 59.92
CA LEU A 20 -0.36 -52.63 60.36
C LEU A 20 -1.46 -51.72 59.85
N ALA A 21 -1.94 -50.92 60.78
CA ALA A 21 -3.03 -49.95 60.70
C ALA A 21 -3.08 -49.14 59.38
N GLN A 22 -4.24 -49.16 58.74
CA GLN A 22 -4.61 -48.25 57.65
C GLN A 22 -4.59 -46.82 58.16
N LYS A 23 -3.50 -46.09 57.83
CA LYS A 23 -3.49 -44.64 57.87
C LYS A 23 -4.32 -44.16 56.67
N LYS A 24 -5.51 -43.57 56.92
CA LYS A 24 -6.30 -42.89 55.87
C LYS A 24 -5.39 -42.03 55.01
N PRO A 25 -5.44 -42.13 53.68
CA PRO A 25 -4.73 -41.20 52.82
C PRO A 25 -5.32 -39.83 53.09
N SER A 26 -4.46 -38.90 53.51
CA SER A 26 -4.71 -37.49 53.59
C SER A 26 -5.35 -37.06 52.27
N ALA A 27 -6.49 -36.34 52.34
CA ALA A 27 -7.17 -35.79 51.20
C ALA A 27 -6.13 -35.06 50.31
N SER A 28 -5.88 -35.60 49.12
CA SER A 28 -5.12 -34.96 48.08
C SER A 28 -5.66 -33.54 47.98
N GLN A 29 -4.89 -32.53 48.37
CA GLN A 29 -5.18 -31.14 48.10
C GLN A 29 -5.40 -31.05 46.59
N ARG A 30 -6.64 -30.99 46.12
CA ARG A 30 -6.99 -30.59 44.76
C ARG A 30 -6.36 -29.21 44.59
N LYS A 31 -5.24 -29.17 43.86
CA LYS A 31 -4.59 -27.93 43.47
C LYS A 31 -5.67 -27.08 42.82
N ALA A 32 -6.03 -25.97 43.45
CA ALA A 32 -7.03 -25.06 42.89
C ALA A 32 -6.72 -24.80 41.43
N PRO A 33 -7.70 -24.82 40.52
CA PRO A 33 -7.46 -24.56 39.11
C PRO A 33 -6.68 -23.27 38.99
N ALA A 34 -5.70 -23.24 38.10
CA ALA A 34 -4.90 -22.07 37.84
C ALA A 34 -5.82 -20.90 37.43
N PRO A 35 -5.63 -19.68 37.95
CA PRO A 35 -6.48 -18.56 37.62
C PRO A 35 -6.47 -18.31 36.12
N ALA A 36 -7.63 -18.15 35.50
CA ALA A 36 -7.74 -17.85 34.10
C ALA A 36 -7.26 -16.40 33.84
N ILE A 37 -6.47 -16.24 32.78
CA ILE A 37 -6.12 -14.90 32.25
C ILE A 37 -7.05 -14.63 31.10
N ARG A 38 -7.75 -13.50 31.14
CA ARG A 38 -8.79 -13.12 30.16
C ARG A 38 -8.52 -11.70 29.67
N PHE A 39 -8.88 -11.47 28.39
CA PHE A 39 -8.85 -10.13 27.78
C PHE A 39 -10.24 -9.75 27.28
N GLN A 40 -10.57 -8.46 27.34
CA GLN A 40 -11.79 -7.89 26.79
C GLN A 40 -11.55 -6.52 26.19
N GLY A 41 -12.42 -6.09 25.27
CA GLY A 41 -12.39 -4.75 24.66
C GLY A 41 -11.56 -4.63 23.39
N ALA A 42 -10.97 -5.75 22.91
CA ALA A 42 -10.21 -5.79 21.66
C ALA A 42 -10.57 -7.05 20.86
N PRO A 43 -11.82 -7.14 20.31
CA PRO A 43 -12.33 -8.34 19.67
C PRO A 43 -11.62 -8.72 18.37
N GLN A 44 -10.86 -7.82 17.77
CA GLN A 44 -10.04 -8.08 16.59
C GLN A 44 -8.84 -9.00 16.87
N TYR A 45 -8.45 -9.20 18.13
CA TYR A 45 -7.34 -10.05 18.54
C TYR A 45 -7.84 -11.28 19.27
N THR A 46 -7.22 -12.43 19.04
CA THR A 46 -7.49 -13.66 19.77
C THR A 46 -6.87 -13.63 21.17
N GLN A 47 -7.38 -14.48 22.07
CA GLN A 47 -6.79 -14.63 23.40
C GLN A 47 -5.33 -15.08 23.35
N GLU A 48 -5.00 -15.92 22.37
CA GLU A 48 -3.65 -16.47 22.18
C GLU A 48 -2.66 -15.38 21.73
N GLU A 49 -3.04 -14.55 20.77
CA GLU A 49 -2.24 -13.41 20.33
C GLU A 49 -1.97 -12.43 21.47
N LEU A 50 -3.00 -12.10 22.25
CA LEU A 50 -2.87 -11.20 23.40
C LEU A 50 -2.02 -11.78 24.52
N LEU A 51 -2.13 -13.08 24.81
CA LEU A 51 -1.26 -13.78 25.76
C LEU A 51 0.20 -13.71 25.30
N ALA A 52 0.45 -14.06 24.04
CA ALA A 52 1.79 -14.04 23.47
C ALA A 52 2.41 -12.64 23.49
N ALA A 53 1.66 -11.62 23.04
CA ALA A 53 2.11 -10.23 23.04
C ALA A 53 2.36 -9.66 24.44
N ALA A 54 1.57 -10.09 25.42
CA ALA A 54 1.80 -9.75 26.82
C ALA A 54 2.94 -10.55 27.46
N GLY A 55 3.51 -11.57 26.79
CA GLY A 55 4.49 -12.50 27.35
C GLY A 55 3.91 -13.36 28.47
N LEU A 56 2.62 -13.70 28.39
CA LEU A 56 1.88 -14.43 29.41
C LEU A 56 1.70 -15.90 29.02
N THR A 57 1.87 -16.79 29.99
CA THR A 57 1.54 -18.20 29.85
C THR A 57 0.17 -18.47 30.48
N PRO A 58 -0.74 -19.24 29.82
CA PRO A 58 -2.02 -19.62 30.39
C PRO A 58 -1.87 -20.26 31.76
N GLY A 59 -2.66 -19.79 32.74
CA GLY A 59 -2.64 -20.33 34.09
C GLY A 59 -1.45 -19.93 34.97
N ALA A 60 -0.62 -18.98 34.54
CA ALA A 60 0.46 -18.44 35.36
C ALA A 60 -0.10 -17.70 36.61
N ARG A 61 0.54 -17.94 37.75
CA ARG A 61 0.29 -17.19 38.98
C ARG A 61 1.24 -15.99 39.00
N LEU A 62 0.71 -14.81 38.92
CA LEU A 62 1.46 -13.57 38.80
C LEU A 62 1.33 -12.73 40.06
N SER A 63 2.42 -12.13 40.49
CA SER A 63 2.42 -11.05 41.49
C SER A 63 1.87 -9.75 40.85
N ALA A 64 1.43 -8.81 41.66
CA ALA A 64 0.95 -7.52 41.18
C ALA A 64 2.01 -6.75 40.35
N ALA A 65 3.27 -6.87 40.69
CA ALA A 65 4.38 -6.27 39.91
C ALA A 65 4.52 -6.91 38.53
N GLN A 66 4.41 -8.23 38.43
CA GLN A 66 4.43 -8.95 37.15
C GLN A 66 3.23 -8.58 36.27
N VAL A 67 2.01 -8.55 36.85
CA VAL A 67 0.82 -8.13 36.11
C VAL A 67 0.99 -6.73 35.53
N LYS A 68 1.55 -5.79 36.30
CA LYS A 68 1.86 -4.43 35.82
C LYS A 68 2.89 -4.45 34.67
N ALA A 69 3.92 -5.30 34.76
CA ALA A 69 4.93 -5.44 33.72
C ALA A 69 4.32 -5.96 32.41
N HIS A 70 3.48 -7.00 32.48
CA HIS A 70 2.77 -7.56 31.33
C HIS A 70 1.74 -6.58 30.73
N ALA A 71 1.02 -5.82 31.56
CA ALA A 71 0.14 -4.75 31.10
C ALA A 71 0.95 -3.66 30.35
N LYS A 72 2.16 -3.35 30.84
CA LYS A 72 3.06 -2.39 30.20
C LYS A 72 3.49 -2.89 28.81
N LEU A 73 3.81 -4.16 28.63
CA LEU A 73 4.16 -4.72 27.32
C LEU A 73 3.05 -4.49 26.30
N LEU A 74 1.78 -4.75 26.65
CA LEU A 74 0.65 -4.46 25.78
C LEU A 74 0.50 -2.97 25.49
N ASN A 75 0.63 -2.13 26.50
CA ASN A 75 0.53 -0.67 26.34
C ASN A 75 1.64 -0.12 25.44
N ASP A 76 2.88 -0.62 25.61
CA ASP A 76 4.05 -0.19 24.84
C ASP A 76 3.95 -0.55 23.36
N THR A 77 3.06 -1.49 22.97
CA THR A 77 2.83 -1.78 21.53
C THR A 77 2.32 -0.57 20.77
N GLY A 78 1.61 0.35 21.46
CA GLY A 78 0.91 1.48 20.83
C GLY A 78 -0.46 1.12 20.22
N LEU A 79 -0.82 -0.17 20.18
CA LEU A 79 -2.12 -0.65 19.64
C LEU A 79 -3.30 -0.39 20.58
N PHE A 80 -3.03 -0.07 21.83
CA PHE A 80 -4.03 0.19 22.86
C PHE A 80 -3.84 1.58 23.47
N ALA A 81 -4.89 2.38 23.43
CA ALA A 81 -4.91 3.68 24.10
C ALA A 81 -4.94 3.53 25.63
N VAL A 82 -5.57 2.44 26.13
CA VAL A 82 -5.65 2.15 27.57
C VAL A 82 -5.57 0.65 27.80
N VAL A 83 -4.72 0.24 28.74
CA VAL A 83 -4.61 -1.12 29.26
C VAL A 83 -4.88 -1.07 30.77
N LYS A 84 -6.01 -1.62 31.22
CA LYS A 84 -6.36 -1.77 32.64
C LYS A 84 -6.36 -3.26 33.00
N PHE A 85 -6.17 -3.57 34.26
CA PHE A 85 -6.30 -4.95 34.77
C PHE A 85 -7.00 -4.98 36.13
N SER A 86 -7.71 -6.06 36.39
CA SER A 86 -8.39 -6.35 37.65
C SER A 86 -8.35 -7.85 37.93
N SER A 87 -8.56 -8.24 39.18
CA SER A 87 -8.67 -9.64 39.57
C SER A 87 -10.05 -9.89 40.18
N ASP A 88 -10.69 -10.99 39.74
CA ASP A 88 -11.99 -11.45 40.26
C ASP A 88 -11.95 -12.94 40.62
N SER A 89 -13.11 -13.51 40.98
CA SER A 89 -13.25 -14.95 41.32
C SER A 89 -12.92 -15.87 40.15
N LYS A 90 -12.92 -15.36 38.90
CA LYS A 90 -12.59 -16.13 37.68
C LYS A 90 -11.12 -15.99 37.26
N GLY A 91 -10.35 -15.10 37.92
CA GLY A 91 -8.93 -14.88 37.66
C GLY A 91 -8.58 -13.44 37.30
N LEU A 92 -7.54 -13.27 36.47
CA LEU A 92 -7.03 -11.98 36.03
C LEU A 92 -7.74 -11.54 34.74
N LEU A 93 -8.24 -10.29 34.72
CA LEU A 93 -8.87 -9.69 33.56
C LEU A 93 -8.09 -8.45 33.11
N PHE A 94 -7.68 -8.43 31.86
CA PHE A 94 -7.18 -7.25 31.16
C PHE A 94 -8.30 -6.60 30.35
N SER A 95 -8.56 -5.32 30.57
CA SER A 95 -9.52 -4.52 29.81
C SER A 95 -8.72 -3.59 28.90
N LEU A 96 -8.89 -3.78 27.59
CA LEU A 96 -8.15 -3.12 26.55
C LEU A 96 -9.06 -2.10 25.85
N THR A 97 -8.54 -0.92 25.60
CA THR A 97 -9.19 0.06 24.71
C THR A 97 -8.26 0.22 23.49
N PRO A 98 -8.67 -0.17 22.29
CA PRO A 98 -7.86 -0.01 21.10
C PRO A 98 -7.47 1.45 20.83
N ALA A 99 -6.34 1.67 20.18
CA ALA A 99 -5.97 2.98 19.67
C ALA A 99 -7.00 3.44 18.63
N SER A 100 -7.29 4.74 18.63
CA SER A 100 -8.31 5.34 17.75
C SER A 100 -7.83 5.51 16.30
N GLN A 101 -6.53 5.53 16.09
CA GLN A 101 -5.92 5.72 14.77
C GLN A 101 -4.81 4.70 14.57
N LEU A 102 -4.96 3.91 13.50
CA LEU A 102 -3.98 2.98 12.99
C LEU A 102 -3.84 3.22 11.48
N PHE A 103 -2.65 2.98 10.95
CA PHE A 103 -2.29 3.33 9.59
C PHE A 103 -1.73 2.12 8.83
N PRO A 104 -1.99 1.99 7.52
CA PRO A 104 -1.33 1.00 6.69
C PRO A 104 0.16 1.29 6.57
N ILE A 105 0.92 0.26 6.22
CA ILE A 105 2.35 0.36 5.87
C ILE A 105 2.46 0.73 4.40
N HIS A 106 3.35 1.66 4.09
CA HIS A 106 3.84 1.94 2.75
C HIS A 106 5.37 1.80 2.73
N LEU A 107 5.91 1.14 1.69
CA LEU A 107 7.34 0.98 1.48
C LEU A 107 7.77 1.94 0.37
N ASP A 108 8.54 2.96 0.71
CA ASP A 108 9.00 3.97 -0.25
C ASP A 108 10.09 3.37 -1.17
N ASN A 109 11.25 3.06 -0.62
CA ASN A 109 12.41 2.63 -1.41
C ASN A 109 13.09 1.36 -0.87
N LEU A 110 12.35 0.51 -0.20
CA LEU A 110 12.85 -0.77 0.31
C LEU A 110 12.76 -1.85 -0.78
N PRO A 111 13.87 -2.47 -1.19
CA PRO A 111 13.86 -3.56 -2.17
C PRO A 111 13.36 -4.87 -1.55
N LEU A 112 12.15 -4.85 -1.05
CA LEU A 112 11.46 -5.99 -0.43
C LEU A 112 10.20 -6.32 -1.23
N GLN A 113 9.84 -7.61 -1.23
CA GLN A 113 8.56 -8.02 -1.79
C GLN A 113 7.41 -7.45 -0.95
N THR A 114 6.41 -6.90 -1.61
CA THR A 114 5.21 -6.31 -1.01
C THR A 114 4.01 -7.27 -1.02
N GLY A 115 2.88 -6.83 -0.49
CA GLY A 115 1.63 -7.58 -0.52
C GLY A 115 1.54 -8.69 0.55
N LYS A 116 0.78 -9.73 0.25
CA LYS A 116 0.40 -10.77 1.23
C LYS A 116 1.58 -11.51 1.86
N GLU A 117 2.68 -11.66 1.16
CA GLU A 117 3.88 -12.33 1.69
C GLU A 117 4.55 -11.48 2.76
N LEU A 118 4.66 -10.17 2.54
CA LEU A 118 5.19 -9.24 3.53
C LEU A 118 4.30 -9.22 4.78
N GLU A 119 2.99 -9.09 4.59
CA GLU A 119 2.02 -9.10 5.70
C GLU A 119 2.11 -10.38 6.52
N ALA A 120 2.18 -11.55 5.87
CA ALA A 120 2.33 -12.83 6.54
C ALA A 120 3.65 -12.93 7.34
N ARG A 121 4.76 -12.41 6.79
CA ARG A 121 6.06 -12.37 7.48
C ARG A 121 6.05 -11.44 8.69
N ILE A 122 5.42 -10.28 8.58
CA ILE A 122 5.25 -9.36 9.69
C ILE A 122 4.38 -10.00 10.77
N HIS A 123 3.22 -10.56 10.40
CA HIS A 123 2.30 -11.19 11.34
C HIS A 123 2.95 -12.39 12.06
N ALA A 124 3.74 -13.20 11.36
CA ALA A 124 4.45 -14.33 11.98
C ALA A 124 5.39 -13.92 13.14
N ARG A 125 5.95 -12.70 13.08
CA ARG A 125 6.83 -12.18 14.14
C ARG A 125 6.08 -11.28 15.14
N PHE A 126 5.05 -10.57 14.68
CA PHE A 126 4.26 -9.61 15.44
C PHE A 126 2.77 -10.00 15.37
N LEU A 127 2.35 -10.93 16.20
CA LEU A 127 1.01 -11.55 16.16
C LEU A 127 -0.14 -10.53 16.22
N LEU A 128 0.07 -9.35 16.85
CA LEU A 128 -0.93 -8.27 16.89
C LEU A 128 -0.94 -7.39 15.63
N TYR A 129 -0.10 -7.67 14.62
CA TYR A 129 -0.16 -6.96 13.35
C TYR A 129 -1.25 -7.55 12.47
N HIS A 130 -2.28 -6.78 12.17
CA HIS A 130 -3.40 -7.13 11.28
C HIS A 130 -3.54 -6.11 10.14
N GLY A 131 -2.41 -5.76 9.51
CA GLY A 131 -2.37 -4.85 8.36
C GLY A 131 -2.25 -3.36 8.72
N LEU A 132 -2.44 -2.99 9.99
CA LEU A 132 -2.39 -1.61 10.44
C LEU A 132 -1.45 -1.42 11.63
N LEU A 133 -0.80 -0.25 11.71
CA LEU A 133 0.15 0.11 12.77
C LEU A 133 -0.23 1.42 13.46
N PRO A 134 0.11 1.55 14.76
CA PRO A 134 0.03 2.82 15.47
C PRO A 134 1.16 3.76 15.02
N ALA A 135 0.94 5.06 15.16
CA ALA A 135 1.95 6.09 14.84
C ALA A 135 3.24 5.97 15.68
N THR A 136 3.16 5.35 16.87
CA THR A 136 4.28 5.12 17.78
C THR A 136 4.08 3.83 18.54
N GLY A 137 5.15 3.24 19.06
CA GLY A 137 5.07 2.05 19.89
C GLY A 137 6.10 0.99 19.53
N SER A 138 6.22 -0.02 20.38
CA SER A 138 7.23 -1.07 20.21
C SER A 138 6.97 -1.96 18.99
N ILE A 139 5.71 -2.08 18.52
CA ILE A 139 5.40 -2.86 17.31
C ILE A 139 5.92 -2.15 16.05
N LEU A 140 5.76 -0.82 15.96
CA LEU A 140 6.31 -0.03 14.86
C LEU A 140 7.84 -0.14 14.81
N GLU A 141 8.48 0.04 15.95
CA GLU A 141 9.95 -0.04 16.05
C GLU A 141 10.46 -1.46 15.76
N GLY A 142 9.76 -2.49 16.24
CA GLY A 142 10.10 -3.88 15.96
C GLY A 142 9.99 -4.24 14.47
N ILE A 143 8.98 -3.73 13.76
CA ILE A 143 8.83 -3.92 12.31
C ILE A 143 9.94 -3.15 11.56
N ARG A 144 10.25 -1.93 11.97
CA ARG A 144 11.36 -1.17 11.40
C ARG A 144 12.69 -1.95 11.50
N GLN A 145 12.98 -2.51 12.68
CA GLN A 145 14.16 -3.36 12.89
C GLN A 145 14.10 -4.65 12.04
N MET A 146 12.93 -5.28 11.94
CA MET A 146 12.76 -6.46 11.07
C MET A 146 13.10 -6.16 9.61
N PHE A 147 12.74 -4.97 9.11
CA PHE A 147 13.14 -4.56 7.77
C PHE A 147 14.65 -4.38 7.66
N GLU A 148 15.31 -3.72 8.62
CA GLU A 148 16.77 -3.60 8.65
C GLU A 148 17.47 -4.97 8.70
N GLU A 149 16.97 -5.91 9.52
CA GLU A 149 17.47 -7.29 9.59
C GLU A 149 17.28 -8.04 8.25
N THR A 150 16.13 -7.86 7.60
CA THR A 150 15.85 -8.48 6.30
C THR A 150 16.78 -7.96 5.21
N LEU A 151 17.00 -6.64 5.19
CA LEU A 151 17.93 -6.00 4.26
C LEU A 151 19.38 -6.43 4.55
N ALA A 152 19.76 -6.52 5.82
CA ALA A 152 21.09 -7.00 6.21
C ALA A 152 21.35 -8.45 5.78
N ALA A 153 20.33 -9.31 5.80
CA ALA A 153 20.42 -10.68 5.29
C ALA A 153 20.67 -10.73 3.76
N GLN A 154 20.28 -9.68 3.03
CA GLN A 154 20.57 -9.48 1.61
C GLN A 154 21.92 -8.74 1.39
N GLY A 155 22.68 -8.46 2.45
CA GLY A 155 23.95 -7.72 2.41
C GLY A 155 23.78 -6.20 2.47
N ILE A 156 22.58 -5.68 2.55
CA ILE A 156 22.29 -4.23 2.60
C ILE A 156 22.26 -3.75 4.04
N LYS A 157 23.33 -3.07 4.47
CA LYS A 157 23.39 -2.41 5.79
C LYS A 157 22.64 -1.08 5.74
N ALA A 158 21.33 -1.15 5.86
CA ALA A 158 20.47 0.01 5.75
C ALA A 158 20.07 0.60 7.10
N THR A 159 19.85 1.92 7.10
CA THR A 159 19.11 2.62 8.16
C THR A 159 17.71 2.92 7.65
N VAL A 160 16.70 2.30 8.26
CA VAL A 160 15.29 2.49 7.90
C VAL A 160 14.64 3.49 8.85
N LYS A 161 13.93 4.47 8.31
CA LYS A 161 13.10 5.43 9.04
C LYS A 161 11.62 5.11 8.80
N ALA A 162 10.83 5.18 9.85
CA ALA A 162 9.37 5.19 9.76
C ALA A 162 8.85 6.63 9.96
N ALA A 163 7.98 7.11 9.09
CA ALA A 163 7.40 8.45 9.16
C ALA A 163 5.93 8.43 8.77
N LEU A 164 5.12 9.29 9.38
CA LEU A 164 3.73 9.47 9.00
C LEU A 164 3.66 10.27 7.69
N THR A 165 2.86 9.82 6.75
CA THR A 165 2.63 10.50 5.48
C THR A 165 1.18 10.92 5.28
N SER A 166 0.95 11.87 4.38
CA SER A 166 -0.36 12.43 4.08
C SER A 166 -0.44 12.89 2.62
N ASP A 167 -1.28 12.24 1.85
CA ASP A 167 -1.52 12.58 0.43
C ASP A 167 -2.50 13.74 0.23
N LEU A 168 -3.25 14.08 1.29
CA LEU A 168 -4.36 15.05 1.23
C LEU A 168 -4.09 16.32 2.06
N GLY A 169 -2.80 16.61 2.35
CA GLY A 169 -2.39 17.75 3.18
C GLY A 169 -2.16 17.38 4.64
N PRO A 170 -1.58 18.29 5.45
CA PRO A 170 -0.99 17.98 6.75
C PRO A 170 -1.98 17.50 7.83
N GLN A 171 -3.29 17.59 7.58
CA GLN A 171 -4.31 17.25 8.57
C GLN A 171 -4.83 15.81 8.48
N LYS A 172 -4.52 15.07 7.41
CA LYS A 172 -4.99 13.70 7.21
C LYS A 172 -3.85 12.74 6.93
N ILE A 173 -3.36 12.09 7.98
CA ILE A 173 -2.37 11.02 7.83
C ILE A 173 -3.02 9.82 7.14
N THR A 174 -2.37 9.31 6.10
CA THR A 174 -2.87 8.21 5.26
C THR A 174 -2.10 6.91 5.45
N ALA A 175 -0.80 6.97 5.77
CA ALA A 175 0.06 5.79 5.92
C ALA A 175 1.24 6.05 6.87
N ILE A 176 2.00 4.99 7.12
CA ILE A 176 3.34 5.04 7.70
C ILE A 176 4.32 4.59 6.62
N ASP A 177 5.15 5.53 6.14
CA ASP A 177 6.19 5.25 5.17
C ASP A 177 7.43 4.71 5.84
N PHE A 178 7.94 3.60 5.32
CA PHE A 178 9.26 3.09 5.65
C PHE A 178 10.22 3.43 4.52
N THR A 179 11.28 4.17 4.85
CA THR A 179 12.25 4.69 3.88
C THR A 179 13.67 4.33 4.30
N ILE A 180 14.47 3.81 3.39
CA ILE A 180 15.92 3.69 3.59
C ILE A 180 16.54 5.08 3.45
N THR A 181 17.13 5.58 4.52
CA THR A 181 17.81 6.88 4.52
C THR A 181 19.30 6.77 4.15
N SER A 182 19.87 5.59 4.32
CA SER A 182 21.24 5.24 3.93
C SER A 182 21.36 3.73 3.84
N PRO A 183 22.05 3.19 2.82
CA PRO A 183 22.61 3.86 1.64
C PRO A 183 21.52 4.33 0.65
N ALA A 184 21.89 5.11 -0.36
CA ALA A 184 20.99 5.48 -1.43
C ALA A 184 20.57 4.23 -2.24
N VAL A 185 19.28 4.10 -2.55
CA VAL A 185 18.72 3.01 -3.36
C VAL A 185 18.29 3.57 -4.72
N ARG A 186 18.74 2.95 -5.80
CA ARG A 186 18.56 3.44 -7.17
C ARG A 186 18.20 2.32 -8.12
N ILE A 187 17.60 2.67 -9.25
CA ILE A 187 17.41 1.75 -10.38
C ILE A 187 18.78 1.36 -10.90
N GLY A 188 19.04 0.06 -10.93
CA GLY A 188 20.29 -0.56 -11.38
C GLY A 188 20.30 -0.87 -12.87
N PRO A 189 21.14 -1.81 -13.31
CA PRO A 189 21.19 -2.27 -14.68
C PRO A 189 19.85 -2.82 -15.13
N ILE A 190 19.39 -2.45 -16.33
CA ILE A 190 18.18 -2.95 -16.96
C ILE A 190 18.58 -3.89 -18.11
N GLN A 191 18.15 -5.15 -18.03
CA GLN A 191 18.38 -6.17 -19.04
C GLN A 191 17.17 -6.25 -19.97
N LEU A 192 17.40 -6.10 -21.29
CA LEU A 192 16.33 -6.19 -22.29
C LEU A 192 16.31 -7.57 -22.96
N SER A 193 15.10 -8.02 -23.27
CA SER A 193 14.87 -9.16 -24.15
C SER A 193 13.68 -8.88 -25.09
N GLY A 194 13.69 -9.49 -26.27
CA GLY A 194 12.61 -9.37 -27.28
C GLY A 194 12.63 -8.08 -28.09
N VAL A 195 13.70 -7.29 -28.02
CA VAL A 195 13.87 -6.03 -28.77
C VAL A 195 14.44 -6.29 -30.16
N SER A 196 13.79 -5.78 -31.19
CA SER A 196 14.28 -5.85 -32.58
C SER A 196 15.47 -4.90 -32.80
N PRO A 197 16.34 -5.18 -33.81
CA PRO A 197 17.44 -4.28 -34.14
C PRO A 197 17.01 -2.83 -34.42
N ALA A 198 15.81 -2.65 -34.97
CA ALA A 198 15.28 -1.33 -35.32
C ALA A 198 14.98 -0.50 -34.07
N MET A 199 14.53 -1.14 -32.97
CA MET A 199 14.14 -0.49 -31.71
C MET A 199 15.28 -0.38 -30.71
N GLN A 200 16.39 -1.10 -30.91
CA GLN A 200 17.47 -1.25 -29.93
C GLN A 200 18.09 0.09 -29.50
N ALA A 201 18.34 1.00 -30.45
CA ALA A 201 18.97 2.29 -30.15
C ALA A 201 18.09 3.16 -29.25
N GLY A 202 16.78 3.23 -29.53
CA GLY A 202 15.81 3.97 -28.72
C GLY A 202 15.61 3.34 -27.35
N ALA A 203 15.48 2.02 -27.28
CA ALA A 203 15.38 1.29 -26.02
C ALA A 203 16.60 1.50 -25.11
N ASN A 204 17.82 1.49 -25.69
CA ASN A 204 19.04 1.80 -24.93
C ASN A 204 19.07 3.24 -24.41
N THR A 205 18.54 4.20 -25.18
CA THR A 205 18.41 5.60 -24.73
C THR A 205 17.46 5.70 -23.54
N LEU A 206 16.33 4.98 -23.59
CA LEU A 206 15.37 4.92 -22.50
C LEU A 206 16.00 4.32 -21.23
N ILE A 207 16.73 3.19 -21.36
CA ILE A 207 17.48 2.59 -20.24
C ILE A 207 18.44 3.60 -19.62
N ALA A 208 19.23 4.30 -20.44
CA ALA A 208 20.19 5.27 -19.94
C ALA A 208 19.53 6.41 -19.15
N GLY A 209 18.30 6.80 -19.53
CA GLY A 209 17.51 7.79 -18.82
C GLY A 209 16.90 7.30 -17.51
N GLN A 210 16.69 5.99 -17.37
CA GLN A 210 16.08 5.38 -16.17
C GLN A 210 17.12 4.91 -15.15
N THR A 211 18.24 4.37 -15.62
CA THR A 211 19.30 3.85 -14.75
C THR A 211 19.89 4.95 -13.88
N GLY A 212 20.00 4.68 -12.58
CA GLY A 212 20.51 5.63 -11.60
C GLY A 212 19.46 6.55 -10.97
N ASN A 213 18.23 6.56 -11.48
CA ASN A 213 17.11 7.26 -10.85
C ASN A 213 16.78 6.63 -9.47
N ALA A 214 16.08 7.37 -8.62
CA ALA A 214 15.62 6.86 -7.35
C ALA A 214 14.75 5.62 -7.56
N PHE A 215 14.95 4.61 -6.71
CA PHE A 215 14.10 3.43 -6.68
C PHE A 215 12.91 3.70 -5.78
N ASP A 216 11.74 3.30 -6.23
CA ASP A 216 10.48 3.27 -5.49
C ASP A 216 9.96 1.82 -5.52
N THR A 217 9.64 1.27 -4.35
CA THR A 217 9.29 -0.14 -4.19
C THR A 217 8.03 -0.53 -4.97
N GLU A 218 7.03 0.34 -4.98
CA GLU A 218 5.72 0.05 -5.57
C GLU A 218 5.63 0.53 -7.02
N ASN A 219 6.31 1.65 -7.35
CA ASN A 219 6.08 2.35 -8.61
C ASN A 219 7.19 2.14 -9.65
N THR A 220 8.42 1.74 -9.27
CA THR A 220 9.51 1.64 -10.26
C THR A 220 9.21 0.64 -11.38
N ALA A 221 8.74 -0.57 -11.04
CA ALA A 221 8.45 -1.59 -12.06
C ALA A 221 7.32 -1.15 -13.00
N ILE A 222 6.25 -0.58 -12.45
CA ILE A 222 5.10 -0.04 -13.19
C ILE A 222 5.54 1.14 -14.08
N GLY A 223 6.35 2.04 -13.53
CA GLY A 223 6.87 3.18 -14.28
C GLY A 223 7.78 2.77 -15.44
N LEU A 224 8.62 1.75 -15.26
CA LEU A 224 9.43 1.18 -16.33
C LEU A 224 8.55 0.51 -17.39
N GLU A 225 7.53 -0.27 -16.99
CA GLU A 225 6.58 -0.90 -17.90
C GLU A 225 5.90 0.15 -18.79
N HIS A 226 5.30 1.16 -18.20
CA HIS A 226 4.66 2.24 -18.93
C HIS A 226 5.63 3.02 -19.82
N ALA A 227 6.85 3.30 -19.35
CA ALA A 227 7.84 4.02 -20.16
C ALA A 227 8.24 3.25 -21.43
N PHE A 228 8.38 1.91 -21.33
CA PHE A 228 8.64 1.08 -22.51
C PHE A 228 7.39 0.93 -23.38
N GLU A 229 6.20 0.74 -22.81
CA GLU A 229 4.95 0.70 -23.59
C GLU A 229 4.76 1.99 -24.37
N ASP A 230 4.90 3.15 -23.75
CA ASP A 230 4.80 4.46 -24.40
C ASP A 230 5.81 4.62 -25.52
N PHE A 231 7.07 4.26 -25.27
CA PHE A 231 8.11 4.32 -26.29
C PHE A 231 7.77 3.49 -27.53
N TYR A 232 7.28 2.27 -27.36
CA TYR A 232 6.89 1.39 -28.48
C TYR A 232 5.62 1.86 -29.18
N GLN A 233 4.62 2.27 -28.42
CA GLN A 233 3.36 2.76 -28.97
C GLN A 233 3.55 4.06 -29.78
N ASP A 234 4.48 4.93 -29.37
CA ASP A 234 4.87 6.11 -30.16
C ASP A 234 5.47 5.76 -31.52
N GLN A 235 6.05 4.57 -31.66
CA GLN A 235 6.55 4.04 -32.94
C GLN A 235 5.50 3.21 -33.70
N GLY A 236 4.24 3.16 -33.21
CA GLY A 236 3.13 2.47 -33.85
C GLY A 236 2.95 1.01 -33.43
N TYR A 237 3.70 0.49 -32.47
CA TYR A 237 3.53 -0.86 -31.93
C TYR A 237 2.37 -0.92 -30.93
N ALA A 238 1.16 -0.69 -31.40
CA ALA A 238 -0.03 -0.55 -30.54
C ALA A 238 -0.37 -1.84 -29.76
N ALA A 239 0.14 -3.00 -30.14
CA ALA A 239 -0.09 -4.28 -29.48
C ALA A 239 1.12 -4.74 -28.64
N VAL A 240 2.06 -3.85 -28.33
CA VAL A 240 3.22 -4.18 -27.50
C VAL A 240 2.80 -4.70 -26.14
N GLN A 241 3.53 -5.69 -25.66
CA GLN A 241 3.41 -6.19 -24.29
C GLN A 241 4.79 -6.06 -23.62
N VAL A 242 4.82 -5.42 -22.48
CA VAL A 242 6.02 -5.24 -21.66
C VAL A 242 5.79 -5.96 -20.33
N ALA A 243 6.81 -6.65 -19.86
CA ALA A 243 6.81 -7.25 -18.52
C ALA A 243 8.10 -6.87 -17.83
N VAL A 244 7.99 -6.26 -16.66
CA VAL A 244 9.14 -5.82 -15.86
C VAL A 244 9.24 -6.68 -14.61
N THR A 245 10.44 -7.17 -14.33
CA THR A 245 10.72 -8.00 -13.15
C THR A 245 11.99 -7.51 -12.48
N GLN A 246 11.94 -7.31 -11.17
CA GLN A 246 13.16 -7.06 -10.38
C GLN A 246 14.03 -8.32 -10.38
N ILE A 247 15.34 -8.14 -10.52
CA ILE A 247 16.32 -9.22 -10.46
C ILE A 247 17.00 -9.23 -9.09
N ASP A 248 17.08 -10.39 -8.46
CA ASP A 248 17.80 -10.59 -7.23
C ASP A 248 19.15 -11.28 -7.47
N PRO A 249 20.18 -11.01 -6.65
CA PRO A 249 20.21 -10.01 -5.57
C PRO A 249 20.48 -8.59 -6.08
N PRO A 250 20.20 -7.56 -5.24
CA PRO A 250 20.63 -6.19 -5.50
C PRO A 250 22.14 -6.06 -5.65
N VAL A 251 22.59 -5.10 -6.45
CA VAL A 251 24.01 -4.79 -6.63
C VAL A 251 24.46 -3.77 -5.59
N ILE A 252 25.35 -4.17 -4.69
CA ILE A 252 25.82 -3.32 -3.59
C ILE A 252 27.22 -2.80 -3.92
N SER A 253 27.41 -1.49 -3.77
CA SER A 253 28.69 -0.80 -4.03
C SER A 253 28.88 0.37 -3.05
N ASP A 254 30.03 1.04 -3.14
CA ASP A 254 30.29 2.28 -2.39
C ASP A 254 29.35 3.44 -2.81
N GLN A 255 28.73 3.34 -3.98
CA GLN A 255 27.76 4.32 -4.49
C GLN A 255 26.35 4.11 -3.93
N GLY A 256 26.10 2.99 -3.24
CA GLY A 256 24.82 2.60 -2.70
C GLY A 256 24.33 1.26 -3.21
N VAL A 257 23.01 1.10 -3.23
CA VAL A 257 22.31 -0.10 -3.66
C VAL A 257 21.65 0.17 -5.00
N ALA A 258 21.97 -0.66 -6.00
CA ALA A 258 21.34 -0.62 -7.31
C ALA A 258 20.45 -1.85 -7.48
N ILE A 259 19.18 -1.63 -7.82
CA ILE A 259 18.17 -2.66 -8.02
C ILE A 259 18.07 -2.99 -9.51
N PRO A 260 18.57 -4.17 -9.96
CA PRO A 260 18.51 -4.54 -11.36
C PRO A 260 17.12 -5.00 -11.78
N PHE A 261 16.78 -4.76 -13.06
CA PHE A 261 15.52 -5.16 -13.66
C PHE A 261 15.72 -5.94 -14.96
N ALA A 262 14.81 -6.87 -15.21
CA ALA A 262 14.62 -7.50 -16.53
C ALA A 262 13.35 -6.92 -17.15
N VAL A 263 13.47 -6.50 -18.42
CA VAL A 263 12.34 -6.00 -19.23
C VAL A 263 12.22 -6.93 -20.44
N ALA A 264 11.13 -7.69 -20.46
CA ALA A 264 10.78 -8.59 -21.56
C ALA A 264 9.73 -7.94 -22.44
N ILE A 265 10.02 -7.80 -23.72
CA ILE A 265 9.19 -7.09 -24.70
C ILE A 265 8.69 -8.06 -25.76
N LYS A 266 7.38 -8.00 -26.04
CA LYS A 266 6.76 -8.59 -27.22
C LYS A 266 6.25 -7.44 -28.07
N GLU A 267 7.01 -7.07 -29.10
CA GLU A 267 6.77 -5.87 -29.90
C GLU A 267 5.41 -5.89 -30.61
N GLY A 268 5.00 -7.05 -31.14
CA GLY A 268 3.83 -7.14 -32.02
C GLY A 268 4.08 -6.51 -33.40
N GLY A 269 3.00 -6.21 -34.11
CA GLY A 269 3.04 -5.52 -35.39
C GLY A 269 2.97 -4.00 -35.26
N VAL A 270 3.40 -3.29 -36.31
CA VAL A 270 3.22 -1.83 -36.42
C VAL A 270 1.83 -1.56 -37.01
N TYR A 271 1.02 -0.76 -36.35
CA TYR A 271 -0.33 -0.40 -36.77
C TYR A 271 -0.48 1.11 -36.95
N LYS A 272 -1.34 1.49 -37.90
CA LYS A 272 -1.79 2.87 -38.06
C LYS A 272 -3.12 3.04 -37.35
N LEU A 273 -3.29 4.19 -36.70
CA LEU A 273 -4.57 4.54 -36.11
C LEU A 273 -5.64 4.69 -37.21
N GLY A 274 -6.72 3.95 -37.09
CA GLY A 274 -7.93 4.08 -37.89
C GLY A 274 -8.94 5.04 -37.26
N SER A 275 -10.00 4.49 -36.61
CA SER A 275 -11.01 5.29 -35.92
C SER A 275 -10.86 5.24 -34.40
N ILE A 276 -11.40 6.29 -33.75
CA ILE A 276 -11.70 6.28 -32.30
C ILE A 276 -13.22 6.47 -32.20
N ASP A 277 -13.92 5.39 -31.84
CA ASP A 277 -15.36 5.38 -31.77
C ASP A 277 -15.82 5.79 -30.38
N TYR A 278 -16.62 6.86 -30.33
CA TYR A 278 -17.18 7.42 -29.11
C TYR A 278 -18.67 7.02 -28.99
N PRO A 279 -19.17 6.60 -27.81
CA PRO A 279 -20.55 6.16 -27.64
C PRO A 279 -21.56 7.22 -28.08
N ALA A 280 -22.56 6.81 -28.86
CA ALA A 280 -23.60 7.73 -29.36
C ALA A 280 -24.56 8.20 -28.25
N ASP A 281 -24.72 7.41 -27.21
CA ASP A 281 -25.56 7.63 -26.03
C ASP A 281 -24.79 8.21 -24.82
N ALA A 282 -23.54 8.65 -25.02
CA ALA A 282 -22.73 9.25 -23.97
C ALA A 282 -23.41 10.52 -23.41
N LEU A 283 -23.32 10.71 -22.08
CA LEU A 283 -23.93 11.84 -21.38
C LEU A 283 -23.37 13.19 -21.82
N VAL A 284 -22.07 13.23 -22.11
CA VAL A 284 -21.41 14.40 -22.68
C VAL A 284 -21.29 14.21 -24.20
N PRO A 285 -21.82 15.13 -25.02
CA PRO A 285 -21.78 14.99 -26.49
C PRO A 285 -20.34 15.00 -27.03
N ARG A 286 -20.07 14.23 -28.10
CA ARG A 286 -18.77 14.21 -28.79
C ARG A 286 -18.30 15.61 -29.20
N SER A 287 -19.22 16.54 -29.54
CA SER A 287 -18.90 17.91 -29.91
C SER A 287 -18.25 18.72 -28.77
N GLU A 288 -18.58 18.40 -27.50
CA GLU A 288 -17.93 19.02 -26.34
C GLU A 288 -16.55 18.43 -26.10
N VAL A 289 -16.43 17.12 -26.20
CA VAL A 289 -15.11 16.43 -26.16
C VAL A 289 -14.18 17.02 -27.23
N GLN A 290 -14.68 17.26 -28.44
CA GLN A 290 -13.90 17.85 -29.54
C GLN A 290 -13.44 19.28 -29.24
N LYS A 291 -14.23 20.08 -28.52
CA LYS A 291 -13.82 21.42 -28.05
C LYS A 291 -12.69 21.32 -27.01
N VAL A 292 -12.75 20.35 -26.09
CA VAL A 292 -11.68 20.11 -25.12
C VAL A 292 -10.43 19.62 -25.83
N LEU A 293 -10.55 18.63 -26.73
CA LEU A 293 -9.45 18.08 -27.52
C LEU A 293 -8.71 19.17 -28.31
N SER A 294 -9.41 20.16 -28.86
CA SER A 294 -8.78 21.25 -29.59
C SER A 294 -7.79 22.08 -28.77
N LYS A 295 -7.89 22.05 -27.44
CA LYS A 295 -6.93 22.71 -26.53
C LYS A 295 -5.60 21.94 -26.45
N TYR A 296 -5.60 20.67 -26.77
CA TYR A 296 -4.41 19.79 -26.71
C TYR A 296 -3.70 19.63 -28.06
N GLN A 297 -4.28 20.10 -29.17
CA GLN A 297 -3.73 19.91 -30.52
C GLN A 297 -2.35 20.56 -30.76
N SER A 298 -1.88 21.43 -29.86
CA SER A 298 -0.53 22.00 -29.89
C SER A 298 0.47 21.25 -28.99
N GLY A 299 0.04 20.20 -28.30
CA GLY A 299 0.86 19.38 -27.40
C GLY A 299 1.46 18.14 -28.07
N SER A 300 2.51 17.60 -27.48
CA SER A 300 3.01 16.25 -27.78
C SER A 300 2.11 15.21 -27.13
N GLY A 301 1.76 14.16 -27.85
CA GLY A 301 1.00 13.02 -27.31
C GLY A 301 0.32 12.22 -28.41
N ARG A 302 0.05 10.95 -28.14
CA ARG A 302 -0.65 10.08 -29.09
C ARG A 302 -2.10 10.53 -29.24
N PRO A 303 -2.68 10.47 -30.43
CA PRO A 303 -4.06 10.93 -30.69
C PRO A 303 -5.11 10.25 -29.78
N LEU A 304 -4.91 8.95 -29.46
CA LEU A 304 -5.79 8.22 -28.54
C LEU A 304 -5.72 8.82 -27.14
N ASP A 305 -4.54 9.00 -26.58
CA ASP A 305 -4.37 9.49 -25.21
C ASP A 305 -4.93 10.90 -25.03
N LEU A 306 -4.66 11.76 -26.03
CA LEU A 306 -5.22 13.12 -26.04
C LEU A 306 -6.75 13.08 -26.13
N PHE A 307 -7.31 12.12 -26.87
CA PHE A 307 -8.75 11.95 -26.95
C PHE A 307 -9.35 11.47 -25.63
N LEU A 308 -8.75 10.44 -24.98
CA LEU A 308 -9.20 9.92 -23.69
C LEU A 308 -9.11 11.00 -22.61
N LEU A 309 -8.01 11.78 -22.59
CA LEU A 309 -7.86 12.94 -21.70
C LEU A 309 -8.98 13.95 -21.92
N ALA A 310 -9.27 14.29 -23.19
CA ALA A 310 -10.33 15.24 -23.52
C ALA A 310 -11.72 14.72 -23.10
N VAL A 311 -11.98 13.43 -23.22
CA VAL A 311 -13.20 12.81 -22.70
C VAL A 311 -13.31 13.01 -21.19
N ARG A 312 -12.30 12.60 -20.45
CA ARG A 312 -12.29 12.76 -18.99
C ARG A 312 -12.52 14.20 -18.56
N ASP A 313 -11.79 15.15 -19.13
CA ASP A 313 -11.91 16.57 -18.78
C ASP A 313 -13.27 17.17 -19.15
N ALA A 314 -13.89 16.67 -20.22
CA ALA A 314 -15.24 17.07 -20.59
C ALA A 314 -16.27 16.58 -19.56
N TYR A 315 -16.11 15.36 -19.04
CA TYR A 315 -16.97 14.82 -17.97
C TYR A 315 -16.74 15.54 -16.63
N HIS A 316 -15.50 15.82 -16.28
CA HIS A 316 -15.16 16.59 -15.07
C HIS A 316 -15.74 18.01 -15.08
N ALA A 317 -15.87 18.62 -16.27
CA ALA A 317 -16.55 19.92 -16.42
C ALA A 317 -18.08 19.84 -16.16
N HIS A 318 -18.67 18.65 -16.15
CA HIS A 318 -20.07 18.39 -15.83
C HIS A 318 -20.29 17.76 -14.45
N GLY A 319 -19.27 17.71 -13.62
CA GLY A 319 -19.33 17.20 -12.24
C GLY A 319 -19.13 15.70 -12.10
N TYR A 320 -18.79 14.97 -13.13
CA TYR A 320 -18.50 13.53 -13.08
C TYR A 320 -17.02 13.30 -12.73
N LEU A 321 -16.63 13.60 -11.50
CA LEU A 321 -15.22 13.59 -11.08
C LEU A 321 -14.62 12.17 -10.97
N ASP A 322 -15.46 11.15 -10.76
CA ASP A 322 -15.05 9.74 -10.73
C ASP A 322 -15.13 9.07 -12.10
N CYS A 323 -15.27 9.86 -13.17
CA CYS A 323 -15.39 9.34 -14.52
C CYS A 323 -14.21 8.45 -14.89
N SER A 324 -14.50 7.20 -15.23
CA SER A 324 -13.52 6.25 -15.77
C SER A 324 -13.71 6.10 -17.28
N VAL A 325 -12.61 6.20 -18.03
CA VAL A 325 -12.62 6.10 -19.49
C VAL A 325 -11.63 5.00 -19.89
N VAL A 326 -12.13 3.98 -20.60
CA VAL A 326 -11.35 2.84 -21.06
C VAL A 326 -11.48 2.71 -22.57
N SER A 327 -10.36 2.42 -23.25
CA SER A 327 -10.37 2.13 -24.69
C SER A 327 -10.16 0.63 -24.94
N HIS A 328 -10.83 0.10 -25.96
CA HIS A 328 -10.68 -1.26 -26.45
C HIS A 328 -10.18 -1.24 -27.88
N ALA A 329 -9.00 -1.84 -28.10
CA ALA A 329 -8.38 -1.93 -29.40
C ALA A 329 -8.95 -3.09 -30.23
N ALA A 330 -9.25 -2.82 -31.51
CA ALA A 330 -9.59 -3.80 -32.51
C ALA A 330 -8.54 -3.77 -33.63
N PHE A 331 -7.69 -4.79 -33.69
CA PHE A 331 -6.60 -4.91 -34.65
C PHE A 331 -7.06 -5.57 -35.95
N ASN A 332 -6.74 -4.96 -37.09
CA ASN A 332 -6.90 -5.56 -38.41
C ASN A 332 -5.51 -5.96 -38.94
N GLU A 333 -5.18 -7.24 -38.85
CA GLU A 333 -3.89 -7.80 -39.23
C GLU A 333 -3.62 -7.66 -40.72
N ALA A 334 -4.68 -7.68 -41.57
CA ALA A 334 -4.52 -7.62 -43.01
C ALA A 334 -4.16 -6.21 -43.53
N THR A 335 -4.67 -5.18 -42.84
CA THR A 335 -4.49 -3.77 -43.21
C THR A 335 -3.52 -3.03 -42.31
N HIS A 336 -3.07 -3.66 -41.21
CA HIS A 336 -2.27 -3.03 -40.15
C HIS A 336 -2.91 -1.73 -39.63
N ILE A 337 -4.23 -1.77 -39.41
CA ILE A 337 -5.01 -0.67 -38.84
C ILE A 337 -5.53 -1.10 -37.48
N VAL A 338 -5.42 -0.23 -36.46
CA VAL A 338 -6.08 -0.39 -35.17
C VAL A 338 -7.20 0.64 -35.02
N ASN A 339 -8.39 0.17 -34.69
CA ASN A 339 -9.52 1.01 -34.31
C ASN A 339 -9.75 0.88 -32.80
N TYR A 340 -10.18 1.95 -32.17
CA TYR A 340 -10.49 1.94 -30.75
C TYR A 340 -11.96 2.25 -30.52
N SER A 341 -12.61 1.52 -29.62
CA SER A 341 -13.88 1.90 -29.05
C SER A 341 -13.71 2.38 -27.62
N VAL A 342 -14.36 3.47 -27.26
CA VAL A 342 -14.26 4.09 -25.92
C VAL A 342 -15.45 3.67 -25.09
N ALA A 343 -15.20 3.12 -23.90
CA ALA A 343 -16.22 2.85 -22.89
C ALA A 343 -16.07 3.86 -21.75
N ILE A 344 -17.18 4.39 -21.24
CA ILE A 344 -17.20 5.45 -20.24
C ILE A 344 -18.11 5.02 -19.09
N ASP A 345 -17.56 4.99 -17.89
CA ASP A 345 -18.34 4.95 -16.65
C ASP A 345 -18.31 6.37 -16.04
N PRO A 346 -19.42 7.10 -16.07
CA PRO A 346 -19.43 8.50 -15.62
C PRO A 346 -19.31 8.64 -14.11
N GLY A 347 -19.66 7.63 -13.32
CA GLY A 347 -19.77 7.76 -11.87
C GLY A 347 -20.88 8.73 -11.43
N PRO A 348 -20.91 9.14 -10.14
CA PRO A 348 -21.90 10.09 -9.62
C PRO A 348 -21.59 11.53 -10.02
N VAL A 349 -22.64 12.38 -10.08
CA VAL A 349 -22.47 13.83 -10.27
C VAL A 349 -22.17 14.50 -8.95
N TYR A 350 -21.02 15.14 -8.84
CA TYR A 350 -20.66 16.01 -7.72
C TYR A 350 -21.18 17.42 -7.94
N GLN A 351 -21.67 18.01 -6.86
CA GLN A 351 -22.20 19.38 -6.86
C GLN A 351 -21.34 20.30 -6.02
N MET A 352 -21.25 21.57 -6.43
CA MET A 352 -20.60 22.60 -5.65
C MET A 352 -21.31 22.76 -4.31
N ALA A 353 -20.58 22.63 -3.20
CA ALA A 353 -21.10 22.87 -1.85
C ALA A 353 -20.78 24.28 -1.37
N SER A 354 -19.49 24.62 -1.29
CA SER A 354 -19.01 25.93 -0.82
C SER A 354 -17.61 26.18 -1.37
N VAL A 355 -17.19 27.45 -1.38
CA VAL A 355 -15.80 27.86 -1.69
C VAL A 355 -15.22 28.63 -0.50
N HIS A 356 -14.00 28.28 -0.14
CA HIS A 356 -13.18 29.00 0.84
C HIS A 356 -11.85 29.37 0.20
N PHE A 357 -11.34 30.55 0.56
CA PHE A 357 -10.05 31.05 0.06
C PHE A 357 -9.09 31.21 1.23
N ASP A 358 -8.42 30.10 1.58
CA ASP A 358 -7.51 30.05 2.73
C ASP A 358 -6.21 30.83 2.43
N GLY A 359 -5.70 31.52 3.46
CA GLY A 359 -4.47 32.32 3.36
C GLY A 359 -4.63 33.67 2.64
N ALA A 360 -5.80 33.99 2.14
CA ALA A 360 -6.06 35.29 1.54
C ALA A 360 -6.48 36.33 2.60
N PRO A 361 -5.95 37.59 2.56
CA PRO A 361 -6.45 38.68 3.38
C PRO A 361 -7.94 38.96 3.11
N ASP A 362 -8.70 39.45 4.10
CA ASP A 362 -10.14 39.68 3.99
C ASP A 362 -10.55 40.49 2.75
N ALA A 363 -9.80 41.55 2.45
CA ALA A 363 -10.03 42.39 1.27
C ALA A 363 -9.87 41.60 -0.06
N MET A 364 -8.96 40.64 -0.12
CA MET A 364 -8.74 39.81 -1.30
C MET A 364 -9.79 38.65 -1.35
N THR A 365 -10.13 38.05 -0.21
CA THR A 365 -11.22 37.08 -0.07
C THR A 365 -12.54 37.64 -0.60
N ALA A 366 -12.90 38.86 -0.19
CA ALA A 366 -14.12 39.52 -0.68
C ALA A 366 -14.12 39.73 -2.22
N ARG A 367 -12.95 40.05 -2.83
CA ARG A 367 -12.81 40.17 -4.28
C ARG A 367 -12.92 38.83 -5.00
N LEU A 368 -12.25 37.81 -4.49
CA LEU A 368 -12.32 36.43 -5.04
C LEU A 368 -13.75 35.90 -4.97
N THR A 369 -14.42 36.03 -3.82
CA THR A 369 -15.82 35.60 -3.65
C THR A 369 -16.76 36.31 -4.63
N ARG A 370 -16.59 37.60 -4.86
CA ARG A 370 -17.40 38.33 -5.85
C ARG A 370 -17.20 37.84 -7.28
N LEU A 371 -15.98 37.41 -7.62
CA LEU A 371 -15.63 36.93 -8.97
C LEU A 371 -16.01 35.44 -9.14
N TRP A 372 -16.21 34.70 -8.06
CA TRP A 372 -16.65 33.32 -8.11
C TRP A 372 -18.08 33.20 -8.62
N LYS A 373 -18.31 32.37 -9.63
CA LYS A 373 -19.63 32.25 -10.30
C LYS A 373 -20.27 30.88 -10.14
N MET A 374 -19.53 29.85 -9.73
CA MET A 374 -20.12 28.54 -9.51
C MET A 374 -20.92 28.54 -8.21
N ALA A 375 -22.26 28.45 -8.32
CA ALA A 375 -23.16 28.50 -7.18
C ALA A 375 -23.28 27.16 -6.49
N PRO A 376 -23.55 27.12 -5.17
CA PRO A 376 -23.90 25.88 -4.49
C PRO A 376 -25.08 25.14 -5.17
N GLY A 377 -25.00 23.81 -5.25
CA GLY A 377 -25.98 22.96 -5.90
C GLY A 377 -25.84 22.81 -7.41
N GLN A 378 -24.97 23.57 -8.06
CA GLN A 378 -24.63 23.35 -9.47
C GLN A 378 -23.66 22.17 -9.62
N PRO A 379 -23.68 21.44 -10.76
CA PRO A 379 -22.63 20.46 -11.05
C PRO A 379 -21.24 21.12 -10.92
N PHE A 380 -20.33 20.42 -10.28
CA PHE A 380 -18.98 20.93 -10.09
C PHE A 380 -18.22 20.94 -11.42
N ASP A 381 -17.66 22.09 -11.79
CA ASP A 381 -16.85 22.23 -13.00
C ASP A 381 -15.37 22.38 -12.60
N GLU A 382 -14.61 21.30 -12.74
CA GLU A 382 -13.18 21.29 -12.42
C GLU A 382 -12.40 22.26 -13.32
N SER A 383 -12.82 22.40 -14.59
CA SER A 383 -12.18 23.32 -15.55
C SER A 383 -12.38 24.79 -15.16
N TYR A 384 -13.50 25.09 -14.49
CA TYR A 384 -13.75 26.41 -13.92
C TYR A 384 -12.79 26.71 -12.78
N VAL A 385 -12.57 25.75 -11.87
CA VAL A 385 -11.69 25.89 -10.71
C VAL A 385 -10.23 26.07 -11.15
N SER A 386 -9.74 25.20 -12.03
CA SER A 386 -8.36 25.23 -12.51
C SER A 386 -7.98 26.53 -13.24
N THR A 387 -8.96 27.18 -13.88
CA THR A 387 -8.74 28.45 -14.61
C THR A 387 -9.14 29.69 -13.83
N PHE A 388 -9.75 29.53 -12.64
CA PHE A 388 -10.31 30.66 -11.88
C PHE A 388 -9.26 31.69 -11.48
N ALA A 389 -8.13 31.28 -10.95
CA ALA A 389 -7.06 32.18 -10.52
C ALA A 389 -6.60 33.11 -11.67
N ALA A 390 -6.29 32.51 -12.83
CA ALA A 390 -5.86 33.27 -14.01
C ALA A 390 -6.95 34.22 -14.53
N ARG A 391 -8.23 33.84 -14.43
CA ARG A 391 -9.35 34.74 -14.82
C ARG A 391 -9.53 35.87 -13.82
N ALA A 392 -9.42 35.58 -12.52
CA ALA A 392 -9.53 36.59 -11.47
C ALA A 392 -8.43 37.63 -11.58
N GLN A 393 -7.18 37.23 -11.83
CA GLN A 393 -6.07 38.18 -12.11
C GLN A 393 -6.33 39.08 -13.32
N LYS A 394 -6.89 38.54 -14.41
CA LYS A 394 -7.23 39.31 -15.61
C LYS A 394 -8.35 40.34 -15.37
N GLN A 395 -9.28 40.02 -14.45
CA GLN A 395 -10.47 40.86 -14.19
C GLN A 395 -10.28 41.88 -13.07
N ASP A 396 -9.33 41.64 -12.15
CA ASP A 396 -9.09 42.56 -11.02
C ASP A 396 -7.58 42.82 -10.83
N LYS A 397 -7.19 44.09 -11.10
CA LYS A 397 -5.79 44.53 -10.99
C LYS A 397 -5.20 44.38 -9.59
N ALA A 398 -6.03 44.44 -8.53
CA ALA A 398 -5.55 44.25 -7.16
C ALA A 398 -5.21 42.78 -6.89
N LEU A 399 -6.00 41.85 -7.43
CA LEU A 399 -5.69 40.41 -7.40
C LEU A 399 -4.46 40.08 -8.23
N ALA A 400 -4.32 40.68 -9.42
CA ALA A 400 -3.15 40.52 -10.29
C ALA A 400 -1.83 40.94 -9.63
N LYS A 401 -1.89 41.94 -8.72
CA LYS A 401 -0.72 42.39 -7.96
C LYS A 401 -0.44 41.57 -6.73
N TRP A 402 -1.49 40.95 -6.14
CA TRP A 402 -1.38 40.18 -4.90
C TRP A 402 -1.00 38.72 -5.16
N MET A 403 -1.57 38.04 -6.16
CA MET A 403 -1.29 36.66 -6.57
C MET A 403 -0.03 36.55 -7.44
#